data_876fc9679eda6a96e36f94fe4e5d1930
#
_entry.id   876fc9679eda6a96e36f94fe4e5d1930
#
_cell.length_a   1.000
_cell.length_b   1.000
_cell.length_c   1.000
_cell.angle_alpha   90.00
_cell.angle_beta   90.00
_cell.angle_gamma   90.00
#
_symmetry.space_group_name_H-M   'P 1'
#
loop_
_entity.id
_entity.type
_entity.pdbx_description
1 polymer ?
#
loop_
_entity_poly.entity_id
_entity_poly.type
_entity_poly.pdbx_seq_one_letter_code
_entity_poly.pdbx_strand_id
1 'polypeptide(L)'
;MKPDSAAIRKRYDRIAPYFEGMEAVMEGLFFKNWRKKLWAKVEGHHILEVGVGTGKNFDYYPKDARITAIDFSEQMLKQAAQKRDRKNIAVELELMDIQSLYFADNSFDTVICSFVFCSVPSAVKGLKELYRVCKPGGQVLLLEHVLSSNPVLAAAMNLLNPVVVRLVGANINRNTVKNVKACAFTSVRVDERSSDIIKLIEARK
;
A
#
# COMPACT_ATOMS: atom_id res chain seq x y z
N MET A 1 4.72 22.77 -5.45
CA MET A 1 5.21 21.72 -6.37
C MET A 1 4.99 20.37 -5.68
N LYS A 2 4.28 19.42 -6.30
CA LYS A 2 4.16 18.07 -5.73
C LYS A 2 5.54 17.40 -5.77
N PRO A 3 5.97 16.69 -4.72
CA PRO A 3 7.25 15.99 -4.75
C PRO A 3 7.24 14.96 -5.87
N ASP A 4 8.35 14.87 -6.58
CA ASP A 4 8.62 13.86 -7.60
C ASP A 4 8.84 12.48 -6.93
N SER A 5 8.51 11.38 -7.63
CA SER A 5 8.78 10.01 -7.19
C SER A 5 10.24 9.82 -6.74
N ALA A 6 11.19 10.42 -7.45
CA ALA A 6 12.61 10.35 -7.11
C ALA A 6 12.94 10.98 -5.75
N ALA A 7 12.32 12.11 -5.42
CA ALA A 7 12.52 12.77 -4.13
C ALA A 7 11.91 11.96 -2.96
N ILE A 8 10.77 11.32 -3.20
CA ILE A 8 10.13 10.44 -2.21
C ILE A 8 10.97 9.17 -2.03
N ARG A 9 11.41 8.54 -3.13
CA ARG A 9 12.29 7.36 -3.08
C ARG A 9 13.54 7.60 -2.25
N LYS A 10 14.25 8.71 -2.46
CA LYS A 10 15.43 9.07 -1.66
C LYS A 10 15.15 9.16 -0.15
N ARG A 11 13.93 9.57 0.23
CA ARG A 11 13.54 9.60 1.66
C ARG A 11 13.34 8.20 2.20
N TYR A 12 12.61 7.35 1.47
CA TYR A 12 12.40 5.95 1.86
C TYR A 12 13.71 5.18 1.90
N ASP A 13 14.61 5.36 0.94
CA ASP A 13 15.94 4.77 0.95
C ASP A 13 16.75 5.18 2.20
N ARG A 14 16.62 6.44 2.63
CA ARG A 14 17.31 6.95 3.83
C ARG A 14 16.75 6.36 5.13
N ILE A 15 15.43 6.24 5.24
CA ILE A 15 14.78 5.76 6.47
C ILE A 15 14.69 4.23 6.53
N ALA A 16 14.89 3.52 5.42
CA ALA A 16 14.77 2.07 5.35
C ALA A 16 15.50 1.33 6.49
N PRO A 17 16.76 1.66 6.85
CA PRO A 17 17.46 0.96 7.93
C PRO A 17 16.78 1.07 9.30
N TYR A 18 16.00 2.13 9.52
CA TYR A 18 15.34 2.43 10.80
C TYR A 18 13.83 2.14 10.76
N PHE A 19 13.30 1.84 9.57
CA PHE A 19 11.86 1.77 9.30
C PHE A 19 11.15 0.73 10.19
N GLU A 20 11.72 -0.46 10.36
CA GLU A 20 11.14 -1.48 11.23
C GLU A 20 11.07 -1.04 12.69
N GLY A 21 12.10 -0.37 13.21
CA GLY A 21 12.11 0.17 14.56
C GLY A 21 11.09 1.31 14.76
N MET A 22 11.00 2.21 13.78
CA MET A 22 10.06 3.34 13.82
C MET A 22 8.60 2.88 13.84
N GLU A 23 8.28 1.81 13.10
CA GLU A 23 6.92 1.29 13.01
C GLU A 23 6.60 0.19 14.05
N ALA A 24 7.60 -0.37 14.75
CA ALA A 24 7.42 -1.55 15.59
C ALA A 24 6.30 -1.40 16.64
N VAL A 25 6.21 -0.23 17.27
CA VAL A 25 5.18 0.05 18.28
C VAL A 25 3.79 0.13 17.64
N MET A 26 3.66 0.85 16.52
CA MET A 26 2.39 0.99 15.80
C MET A 26 1.95 -0.33 15.16
N GLU A 27 2.91 -1.08 14.61
CA GLU A 27 2.65 -2.41 14.05
C GLU A 27 2.11 -3.37 15.12
N GLY A 28 2.79 -3.45 16.27
CA GLY A 28 2.40 -4.37 17.35
C GLY A 28 1.03 -4.04 17.96
N LEU A 29 0.71 -2.76 18.15
CA LEU A 29 -0.52 -2.33 18.81
C LEU A 29 -1.72 -2.24 17.86
N PHE A 30 -1.52 -1.84 16.59
CA PHE A 30 -2.62 -1.47 15.71
C PHE A 30 -2.61 -2.18 14.36
N PHE A 31 -1.48 -2.25 13.64
CA PHE A 31 -1.50 -2.62 12.22
C PHE A 31 -1.52 -4.12 11.97
N LYS A 32 -0.97 -4.95 12.86
CA LYS A 32 -0.92 -6.41 12.73
C LYS A 32 -2.29 -7.05 12.46
N ASN A 33 -3.31 -6.65 13.23
CA ASN A 33 -4.67 -7.17 13.08
C ASN A 33 -5.31 -6.71 11.76
N TRP A 34 -4.99 -5.50 11.30
CA TRP A 34 -5.47 -4.97 10.03
C TRP A 34 -4.86 -5.69 8.84
N ARG A 35 -3.55 -5.96 8.87
CA ARG A 35 -2.87 -6.74 7.83
C ARG A 35 -3.45 -8.14 7.73
N LYS A 36 -3.67 -8.81 8.87
CA LYS A 36 -4.33 -10.13 8.90
C LYS A 36 -5.72 -10.09 8.26
N LYS A 37 -6.55 -9.08 8.60
CA LYS A 37 -7.87 -8.91 7.98
C LYS A 37 -7.79 -8.64 6.48
N LEU A 38 -6.84 -7.83 6.04
CA LEU A 38 -6.62 -7.52 4.64
C LEU A 38 -6.29 -8.79 3.84
N TRP A 39 -5.29 -9.54 4.29
CA TRP A 39 -4.82 -10.75 3.62
C TRP A 39 -5.83 -11.91 3.67
N ALA A 40 -6.69 -11.98 4.69
CA ALA A 40 -7.78 -12.94 4.75
C ALA A 40 -8.86 -12.75 3.67
N LYS A 41 -8.85 -11.62 2.95
CA LYS A 41 -9.77 -11.30 1.86
C LYS A 41 -9.20 -11.59 0.48
N VAL A 42 -7.95 -12.04 0.40
CA VAL A 42 -7.30 -12.36 -0.87
C VAL A 42 -8.01 -13.52 -1.55
N GLU A 43 -8.29 -13.38 -2.83
CA GLU A 43 -8.90 -14.38 -3.70
C GLU A 43 -7.98 -14.64 -4.90
N GLY A 44 -8.05 -15.87 -5.43
CA GLY A 44 -7.23 -16.31 -6.57
C GLY A 44 -5.79 -16.65 -6.18
N HIS A 45 -5.00 -16.97 -7.19
CA HIS A 45 -3.64 -17.52 -7.00
C HIS A 45 -2.52 -16.63 -7.54
N HIS A 46 -2.83 -15.67 -8.41
CA HIS A 46 -1.86 -14.69 -8.92
C HIS A 46 -2.07 -13.35 -8.22
N ILE A 47 -1.17 -13.03 -7.30
CA ILE A 47 -1.31 -11.88 -6.41
C ILE A 47 -0.17 -10.89 -6.67
N LEU A 48 -0.51 -9.60 -6.79
CA LEU A 48 0.44 -8.50 -6.79
C LEU A 48 0.35 -7.75 -5.47
N GLU A 49 1.43 -7.73 -4.70
CA GLU A 49 1.56 -6.78 -3.59
C GLU A 49 2.32 -5.55 -4.05
N VAL A 50 1.73 -4.37 -3.88
CA VAL A 50 2.34 -3.09 -4.23
C VAL A 50 2.74 -2.33 -2.97
N GLY A 51 4.01 -1.89 -2.92
CA GLY A 51 4.59 -1.24 -1.76
C GLY A 51 4.90 -2.23 -0.64
N VAL A 52 5.64 -3.30 -0.97
CA VAL A 52 6.01 -4.37 -0.02
C VAL A 52 6.84 -3.86 1.15
N GLY A 53 7.54 -2.73 0.98
CA GLY A 53 8.42 -2.15 1.99
C GLY A 53 9.47 -3.15 2.45
N THR A 54 9.56 -3.38 3.75
CA THR A 54 10.48 -4.34 4.38
C THR A 54 9.90 -5.77 4.49
N GLY A 55 8.79 -6.06 3.81
CA GLY A 55 8.13 -7.38 3.84
C GLY A 55 7.32 -7.64 5.10
N LYS A 56 6.56 -6.66 5.58
CA LYS A 56 5.71 -6.79 6.78
C LYS A 56 4.53 -7.71 6.59
N ASN A 57 4.10 -7.93 5.36
CA ASN A 57 2.97 -8.79 5.02
C ASN A 57 3.36 -10.26 4.80
N PHE A 58 4.63 -10.61 4.74
CA PHE A 58 5.11 -11.95 4.41
C PHE A 58 4.49 -13.08 5.26
N ASP A 59 4.23 -12.82 6.54
CA ASP A 59 3.63 -13.79 7.46
C ASP A 59 2.15 -14.12 7.16
N TYR A 60 1.52 -13.35 6.27
CA TYR A 60 0.11 -13.51 5.88
C TYR A 60 -0.06 -14.07 4.47
N TYR A 61 1.01 -14.32 3.74
CA TYR A 61 0.96 -14.80 2.38
C TYR A 61 0.31 -16.20 2.29
N PRO A 62 -0.67 -16.41 1.39
CA PRO A 62 -1.19 -17.74 1.10
C PRO A 62 -0.08 -18.64 0.54
N LYS A 63 -0.01 -19.88 1.01
CA LYS A 63 1.06 -20.83 0.63
C LYS A 63 0.92 -21.36 -0.80
N ASP A 64 -0.29 -21.35 -1.33
CA ASP A 64 -0.68 -21.87 -2.64
C ASP A 64 -0.77 -20.80 -3.73
N ALA A 65 -0.38 -19.57 -3.40
CA ALA A 65 -0.42 -18.44 -4.33
C ALA A 65 0.98 -18.11 -4.89
N ARG A 66 1.00 -17.71 -6.17
CA ARG A 66 2.15 -17.04 -6.78
C ARG A 66 2.06 -15.55 -6.47
N ILE A 67 3.04 -15.05 -5.74
CA ILE A 67 3.06 -13.66 -5.29
C ILE A 67 4.23 -12.94 -5.94
N THR A 68 3.92 -11.85 -6.62
CA THR A 68 4.88 -10.82 -7.05
C THR A 68 4.70 -9.62 -6.13
N ALA A 69 5.79 -9.09 -5.58
CA ALA A 69 5.74 -7.95 -4.69
C ALA A 69 6.71 -6.87 -5.16
N ILE A 70 6.22 -5.64 -5.24
CA ILE A 70 7.00 -4.52 -5.76
C ILE A 70 7.16 -3.41 -4.73
N ASP A 71 8.27 -2.70 -4.83
CA ASP A 71 8.49 -1.42 -4.15
C ASP A 71 9.30 -0.49 -5.06
N PHE A 72 9.15 0.82 -4.87
CA PHE A 72 9.92 1.82 -5.62
C PHE A 72 11.25 2.17 -4.96
N SER A 73 11.48 1.73 -3.72
CA SER A 73 12.70 1.92 -2.95
C SER A 73 13.58 0.67 -3.00
N GLU A 74 14.76 0.81 -3.54
CA GLU A 74 15.74 -0.28 -3.60
C GLU A 74 16.16 -0.75 -2.20
N GLN A 75 16.30 0.19 -1.25
CA GLN A 75 16.70 -0.13 0.12
C GLN A 75 15.59 -0.87 0.89
N MET A 76 14.32 -0.55 0.63
CA MET A 76 13.19 -1.33 1.18
C MET A 76 13.20 -2.75 0.63
N LEU A 77 13.34 -2.92 -0.69
CA LEU A 77 13.43 -4.24 -1.32
C LEU A 77 14.61 -5.06 -0.83
N LYS A 78 15.76 -4.43 -0.56
CA LYS A 78 16.92 -5.13 0.02
C LYS A 78 16.59 -5.74 1.38
N GLN A 79 15.87 -5.02 2.24
CA GLN A 79 15.43 -5.55 3.53
C GLN A 79 14.35 -6.63 3.36
N ALA A 80 13.41 -6.44 2.44
CA ALA A 80 12.43 -7.47 2.09
C ALA A 80 13.09 -8.75 1.61
N ALA A 81 14.11 -8.65 0.73
CA ALA A 81 14.88 -9.81 0.24
C ALA A 81 15.57 -10.56 1.38
N GLN A 82 16.25 -9.84 2.28
CA GLN A 82 16.86 -10.45 3.46
C GLN A 82 15.84 -11.17 4.36
N LYS A 83 14.65 -10.58 4.54
CA LYS A 83 13.57 -11.19 5.31
C LYS A 83 12.97 -12.39 4.59
N ARG A 84 12.74 -12.31 3.26
CA ARG A 84 12.31 -13.40 2.40
C ARG A 84 13.22 -14.62 2.57
N ASP A 85 14.53 -14.41 2.40
CA ASP A 85 15.52 -15.49 2.43
C ASP A 85 15.61 -16.12 3.83
N ARG A 86 15.65 -15.29 4.89
CA ARG A 86 15.68 -15.77 6.28
C ARG A 86 14.44 -16.59 6.67
N LYS A 87 13.25 -16.24 6.13
CA LYS A 87 11.98 -16.89 6.42
C LYS A 87 11.57 -17.93 5.37
N ASN A 88 12.37 -18.11 4.31
CA ASN A 88 12.07 -18.97 3.16
C ASN A 88 10.68 -18.70 2.55
N ILE A 89 10.39 -17.44 2.26
CA ILE A 89 9.12 -16.99 1.69
C ILE A 89 9.17 -17.07 0.17
N ALA A 90 8.19 -17.76 -0.44
CA ALA A 90 8.04 -17.83 -1.90
C ALA A 90 7.42 -16.53 -2.44
N VAL A 91 8.25 -15.58 -2.86
CA VAL A 91 7.81 -14.30 -3.46
C VAL A 91 8.85 -13.78 -4.45
N GLU A 92 8.38 -13.27 -5.59
CA GLU A 92 9.19 -12.53 -6.54
C GLU A 92 9.21 -11.04 -6.13
N LEU A 93 10.41 -10.45 -5.99
CA LEU A 93 10.57 -9.04 -5.59
C LEU A 93 11.08 -8.23 -6.77
N GLU A 94 10.39 -7.13 -7.10
CA GLU A 94 10.75 -6.28 -8.23
C GLU A 94 10.77 -4.78 -7.87
N LEU A 95 11.77 -4.06 -8.40
CA LEU A 95 11.88 -2.61 -8.25
C LEU A 95 10.97 -1.92 -9.29
N MET A 96 9.88 -1.29 -8.82
CA MET A 96 8.88 -0.71 -9.71
C MET A 96 8.10 0.43 -9.07
N ASP A 97 7.76 1.46 -9.86
CA ASP A 97 6.84 2.53 -9.42
C ASP A 97 5.40 2.13 -9.75
N ILE A 98 4.51 2.16 -8.76
CA ILE A 98 3.06 1.92 -8.91
C ILE A 98 2.42 2.78 -10.03
N GLN A 99 3.01 3.92 -10.36
CA GLN A 99 2.48 4.81 -11.39
C GLN A 99 2.82 4.37 -12.82
N SER A 100 3.65 3.32 -12.98
CA SER A 100 4.06 2.79 -14.29
C SER A 100 4.48 1.33 -14.13
N LEU A 101 3.50 0.43 -14.10
CA LEU A 101 3.72 -1.00 -13.94
C LEU A 101 4.07 -1.65 -15.29
N TYR A 102 5.09 -2.53 -15.30
CA TYR A 102 5.51 -3.24 -16.54
C TYR A 102 4.64 -4.48 -16.83
N PHE A 103 3.74 -4.84 -15.94
CA PHE A 103 2.86 -5.98 -16.12
C PHE A 103 1.83 -5.74 -17.22
N ALA A 104 1.47 -6.80 -17.94
CA ALA A 104 0.38 -6.75 -18.92
C ALA A 104 -0.97 -6.46 -18.23
N ASP A 105 -1.93 -6.00 -19.04
CA ASP A 105 -3.31 -5.85 -18.57
C ASP A 105 -3.87 -7.20 -18.11
N ASN A 106 -4.71 -7.17 -17.08
CA ASN A 106 -5.44 -8.36 -16.60
C ASN A 106 -4.51 -9.52 -16.16
N SER A 107 -3.41 -9.22 -15.47
CA SER A 107 -2.41 -10.22 -15.06
C SER A 107 -2.71 -10.86 -13.70
N PHE A 108 -3.34 -10.13 -12.78
CA PHE A 108 -3.47 -10.56 -11.39
C PHE A 108 -4.93 -10.76 -10.95
N ASP A 109 -5.18 -11.81 -10.17
CA ASP A 109 -6.49 -12.07 -9.57
C ASP A 109 -6.78 -11.08 -8.44
N THR A 110 -5.78 -10.81 -7.60
CA THR A 110 -5.82 -9.83 -6.53
C THR A 110 -4.61 -8.89 -6.61
N VAL A 111 -4.86 -7.59 -6.50
CA VAL A 111 -3.82 -6.56 -6.28
C VAL A 111 -4.00 -6.00 -4.87
N ILE A 112 -2.95 -5.96 -4.07
CA ILE A 112 -3.01 -5.58 -2.67
C ILE A 112 -2.01 -4.48 -2.32
N CYS A 113 -2.44 -3.50 -1.54
CA CYS A 113 -1.61 -2.40 -1.04
C CYS A 113 -1.85 -2.19 0.45
N SER A 114 -0.81 -1.90 1.21
CA SER A 114 -0.95 -1.49 2.61
C SER A 114 -0.09 -0.27 2.92
N PHE A 115 -0.73 0.86 3.22
CA PHE A 115 -0.12 2.15 3.57
C PHE A 115 0.79 2.72 2.47
N VAL A 116 0.36 2.63 1.20
CA VAL A 116 1.12 3.03 0.02
C VAL A 116 0.70 4.39 -0.50
N PHE A 117 -0.61 4.62 -0.64
CA PHE A 117 -1.13 5.80 -1.34
C PHE A 117 -0.86 7.13 -0.62
N CYS A 118 -0.48 7.10 0.65
CA CYS A 118 0.02 8.28 1.35
C CYS A 118 1.29 8.85 0.71
N SER A 119 2.12 8.04 0.07
CA SER A 119 3.43 8.40 -0.49
C SER A 119 3.43 8.53 -2.02
N VAL A 120 2.40 8.05 -2.72
CA VAL A 120 2.33 8.10 -4.19
C VAL A 120 2.07 9.53 -4.67
N PRO A 121 2.91 10.12 -5.55
CA PRO A 121 2.71 11.48 -6.06
C PRO A 121 1.36 11.68 -6.73
N SER A 122 0.97 10.78 -7.63
CA SER A 122 -0.32 10.78 -8.31
C SER A 122 -1.11 9.52 -7.94
N ALA A 123 -1.93 9.62 -6.88
CA ALA A 123 -2.78 8.52 -6.44
C ALA A 123 -3.69 7.99 -7.57
N VAL A 124 -4.27 8.89 -8.37
CA VAL A 124 -5.14 8.51 -9.49
C VAL A 124 -4.38 7.71 -10.56
N LYS A 125 -3.12 8.08 -10.87
CA LYS A 125 -2.29 7.34 -11.83
C LYS A 125 -1.99 5.93 -11.32
N GLY A 126 -1.59 5.82 -10.05
CA GLY A 126 -1.37 4.51 -9.42
C GLY A 126 -2.64 3.65 -9.42
N LEU A 127 -3.80 4.20 -9.02
CA LEU A 127 -5.07 3.46 -9.01
C LEU A 127 -5.48 2.97 -10.41
N LYS A 128 -5.23 3.77 -11.47
CA LYS A 128 -5.47 3.34 -12.86
C LYS A 128 -4.58 2.15 -13.24
N GLU A 129 -3.32 2.14 -12.82
CA GLU A 129 -2.43 1.00 -13.05
C GLU A 129 -2.88 -0.24 -12.28
N LEU A 130 -3.29 -0.12 -11.00
CA LEU A 130 -3.87 -1.24 -10.26
C LEU A 130 -5.09 -1.82 -10.96
N TYR A 131 -6.01 -0.94 -11.44
CA TYR A 131 -7.16 -1.36 -12.22
C TYR A 131 -6.75 -2.07 -13.52
N ARG A 132 -5.77 -1.53 -14.25
CA ARG A 132 -5.30 -2.09 -15.53
C ARG A 132 -4.76 -3.51 -15.35
N VAL A 133 -3.88 -3.74 -14.37
CA VAL A 133 -3.24 -5.05 -14.16
C VAL A 133 -4.13 -6.06 -13.45
N CYS A 134 -5.19 -5.63 -12.78
CA CYS A 134 -6.19 -6.51 -12.19
C CYS A 134 -7.03 -7.16 -13.29
N LYS A 135 -7.34 -8.46 -13.17
CA LYS A 135 -8.22 -9.19 -14.10
C LYS A 135 -9.66 -8.72 -14.01
N PRO A 136 -10.48 -8.85 -15.09
CA PRO A 136 -11.92 -8.72 -14.98
C PRO A 136 -12.47 -9.69 -13.93
N GLY A 137 -13.36 -9.19 -13.05
CA GLY A 137 -13.85 -9.94 -11.88
C GLY A 137 -12.87 -10.07 -10.72
N GLY A 138 -11.61 -9.66 -10.90
CA GLY A 138 -10.61 -9.62 -9.85
C GLY A 138 -10.80 -8.47 -8.87
N GLN A 139 -9.94 -8.36 -7.88
CA GLN A 139 -10.08 -7.38 -6.81
C GLN A 139 -8.83 -6.57 -6.56
N VAL A 140 -9.03 -5.35 -6.08
CA VAL A 140 -7.99 -4.49 -5.53
C VAL A 140 -8.31 -4.25 -4.06
N LEU A 141 -7.40 -4.66 -3.18
CA LEU A 141 -7.52 -4.53 -1.73
C LEU A 141 -6.56 -3.46 -1.23
N LEU A 142 -7.07 -2.50 -0.47
CA LEU A 142 -6.24 -1.43 0.08
C LEU A 142 -6.47 -1.31 1.59
N LEU A 143 -5.38 -1.23 2.33
CA LEU A 143 -5.36 -0.85 3.73
C LEU A 143 -4.63 0.49 3.82
N GLU A 144 -5.36 1.58 4.08
CA GLU A 144 -4.81 2.91 3.93
C GLU A 144 -5.12 3.83 5.10
N HIS A 145 -4.16 4.69 5.41
CA HIS A 145 -4.39 5.85 6.25
C HIS A 145 -5.11 6.94 5.43
N VAL A 146 -6.20 7.47 5.97
CA VAL A 146 -7.03 8.45 5.28
C VAL A 146 -7.26 9.69 6.16
N LEU A 147 -7.69 10.78 5.53
CA LEU A 147 -8.15 11.98 6.25
C LEU A 147 -9.35 11.63 7.12
N SER A 148 -9.33 12.06 8.37
CA SER A 148 -10.44 11.87 9.32
C SER A 148 -11.74 12.49 8.82
N SER A 149 -12.85 11.86 9.13
CA SER A 149 -14.20 12.44 8.93
C SER A 149 -14.55 13.46 10.01
N ASN A 150 -13.87 13.46 11.16
CA ASN A 150 -14.02 14.47 12.21
C ASN A 150 -13.37 15.80 11.76
N PRO A 151 -14.12 16.91 11.68
CA PRO A 151 -13.61 18.16 11.14
C PRO A 151 -12.44 18.75 11.95
N VAL A 152 -12.44 18.58 13.27
CA VAL A 152 -11.36 19.08 14.15
C VAL A 152 -10.08 18.30 13.89
N LEU A 153 -10.16 16.96 13.87
CA LEU A 153 -9.02 16.10 13.59
C LEU A 153 -8.52 16.29 12.15
N ALA A 154 -9.43 16.44 11.17
CA ALA A 154 -9.07 16.73 9.79
C ALA A 154 -8.31 18.06 9.65
N ALA A 155 -8.72 19.10 10.36
CA ALA A 155 -8.02 20.39 10.39
C ALA A 155 -6.60 20.23 10.97
N ALA A 156 -6.44 19.51 12.09
CA ALA A 156 -5.14 19.22 12.68
C ALA A 156 -4.25 18.39 11.73
N MET A 157 -4.80 17.37 11.07
CA MET A 157 -4.08 16.58 10.07
C MET A 157 -3.62 17.43 8.88
N ASN A 158 -4.46 18.35 8.39
CA ASN A 158 -4.10 19.26 7.31
C ASN A 158 -2.97 20.22 7.72
N LEU A 159 -3.02 20.74 8.94
CA LEU A 159 -2.00 21.65 9.49
C LEU A 159 -0.66 20.95 9.65
N LEU A 160 -0.63 19.70 10.13
CA LEU A 160 0.58 18.93 10.37
C LEU A 160 1.14 18.27 9.10
N ASN A 161 0.32 18.06 8.07
CA ASN A 161 0.70 17.34 6.86
C ASN A 161 1.99 17.86 6.20
N PRO A 162 2.25 19.18 6.04
CA PRO A 162 3.48 19.66 5.43
C PRO A 162 4.75 19.22 6.18
N VAL A 163 4.68 19.16 7.52
CA VAL A 163 5.79 18.71 8.37
C VAL A 163 6.03 17.21 8.19
N VAL A 164 4.96 16.41 8.24
CA VAL A 164 5.04 14.95 8.07
C VAL A 164 5.55 14.59 6.67
N VAL A 165 5.07 15.23 5.62
CA VAL A 165 5.57 15.05 4.25
C VAL A 165 7.05 15.38 4.14
N ARG A 166 7.52 16.44 4.82
CA ARG A 166 8.94 16.82 4.79
C ARG A 166 9.83 15.81 5.50
N LEU A 167 9.36 15.24 6.61
CA LEU A 167 10.14 14.31 7.43
C LEU A 167 10.11 12.87 6.87
N VAL A 168 8.92 12.37 6.56
CA VAL A 168 8.68 10.96 6.22
C VAL A 168 8.39 10.75 4.73
N GLY A 169 7.86 11.75 4.03
CA GLY A 169 7.45 11.63 2.63
C GLY A 169 6.00 11.16 2.45
N ALA A 170 5.27 10.96 3.54
CA ALA A 170 3.89 10.45 3.53
C ALA A 170 2.87 11.56 3.84
N ASN A 171 1.76 11.59 3.10
CA ASN A 171 0.64 12.49 3.38
C ASN A 171 -0.34 11.82 4.35
N ILE A 172 -0.61 12.45 5.47
CA ILE A 172 -1.59 11.95 6.45
C ILE A 172 -3.03 12.40 6.17
N ASN A 173 -3.23 13.27 5.17
CA ASN A 173 -4.51 13.86 4.82
C ASN A 173 -5.05 13.41 3.45
N ARG A 174 -4.66 12.22 2.98
CA ARG A 174 -5.14 11.68 1.69
C ARG A 174 -6.60 11.26 1.76
N ASN A 175 -7.36 11.62 0.73
CA ASN A 175 -8.71 11.10 0.55
C ASN A 175 -8.71 9.90 -0.40
N THR A 176 -8.07 8.81 0.03
CA THR A 176 -7.89 7.61 -0.79
C THR A 176 -9.23 6.99 -1.17
N VAL A 177 -10.21 6.97 -0.26
CA VAL A 177 -11.56 6.45 -0.54
C VAL A 177 -12.20 7.18 -1.71
N LYS A 178 -12.15 8.52 -1.73
CA LYS A 178 -12.69 9.33 -2.84
C LYS A 178 -11.95 9.03 -4.15
N ASN A 179 -10.63 8.88 -4.11
CA ASN A 179 -9.83 8.57 -5.29
C ASN A 179 -10.19 7.18 -5.88
N VAL A 180 -10.40 6.16 -5.02
CA VAL A 180 -10.83 4.83 -5.45
C VAL A 180 -12.21 4.86 -6.07
N LYS A 181 -13.18 5.54 -5.41
CA LYS A 181 -14.56 5.69 -5.92
C LYS A 181 -14.64 6.46 -7.26
N ALA A 182 -13.66 7.29 -7.55
CA ALA A 182 -13.56 8.02 -8.82
C ALA A 182 -12.91 7.21 -9.96
N CYS A 183 -12.39 6.01 -9.67
CA CYS A 183 -11.87 5.09 -10.68
C CYS A 183 -12.96 4.17 -11.23
N ALA A 184 -12.65 3.48 -12.33
CA ALA A 184 -13.61 2.67 -13.08
C ALA A 184 -13.98 1.31 -12.42
N PHE A 185 -13.78 1.15 -11.11
CA PHE A 185 -14.18 -0.06 -10.39
C PHE A 185 -15.69 -0.26 -10.40
N THR A 186 -16.14 -1.49 -10.62
CA THR A 186 -17.57 -1.85 -10.67
C THR A 186 -18.25 -1.78 -9.31
N SER A 187 -17.49 -2.05 -8.24
CA SER A 187 -17.95 -1.87 -6.86
C SER A 187 -16.81 -1.47 -5.95
N VAL A 188 -17.12 -0.64 -4.95
CA VAL A 188 -16.17 -0.22 -3.91
C VAL A 188 -16.83 -0.34 -2.54
N ARG A 189 -16.33 -1.24 -1.70
CA ARG A 189 -16.75 -1.41 -0.31
C ARG A 189 -15.67 -0.85 0.62
N VAL A 190 -16.08 -0.17 1.67
CA VAL A 190 -15.18 0.38 2.69
C VAL A 190 -15.63 -0.12 4.04
N ASP A 191 -14.71 -0.71 4.81
CA ASP A 191 -14.99 -1.07 6.21
C ASP A 191 -14.91 0.20 7.09
N GLU A 192 -16.07 0.78 7.34
CA GLU A 192 -16.21 2.03 8.10
C GLU A 192 -16.28 1.82 9.62
N ARG A 193 -16.48 0.57 10.08
CA ARG A 193 -16.77 0.26 11.49
C ARG A 193 -15.54 0.26 12.39
N SER A 194 -14.35 0.20 11.83
CA SER A 194 -13.18 -0.18 12.60
C SER A 194 -12.21 0.95 12.91
N SER A 195 -12.19 2.03 12.15
CA SER A 195 -11.37 3.23 12.44
C SER A 195 -11.81 4.41 11.57
N ASP A 196 -11.68 5.63 12.10
CA ASP A 196 -11.91 6.86 11.33
C ASP A 196 -10.77 7.13 10.32
N ILE A 197 -9.53 6.86 10.73
CA ILE A 197 -8.31 7.21 9.96
C ILE A 197 -7.63 6.03 9.26
N ILE A 198 -8.05 4.79 9.51
CA ILE A 198 -7.57 3.60 8.81
C ILE A 198 -8.75 2.93 8.14
N LYS A 199 -8.67 2.74 6.83
CA LYS A 199 -9.74 2.13 6.03
C LYS A 199 -9.22 0.91 5.31
N LEU A 200 -10.00 -0.16 5.36
CA LEU A 200 -9.88 -1.30 4.47
C LEU A 200 -10.88 -1.08 3.33
N ILE A 201 -10.37 -1.04 2.11
CA ILE A 201 -11.12 -0.76 0.90
C ILE A 201 -11.01 -1.96 -0.02
N GLU A 202 -12.16 -2.45 -0.47
CA GLU A 202 -12.28 -3.56 -1.42
C GLU A 202 -12.92 -3.00 -2.70
N ALA A 203 -12.21 -3.07 -3.81
CA ALA A 203 -12.68 -2.62 -5.11
C ALA A 203 -12.66 -3.78 -6.10
N ARG A 204 -13.70 -3.93 -6.93
CA ARG A 204 -13.80 -4.96 -7.98
C ARG A 204 -13.67 -4.33 -9.36
N LYS A 205 -12.96 -5.04 -10.25
CA LYS A 205 -12.88 -4.68 -11.67
C LYS A 205 -14.03 -5.27 -12.47
#